data_e52bcb3e360ea1fac626baf74541d99e
#
_entry.id   e52bcb3e360ea1fac626baf74541d99e
#
_cell.length_a   1.000
_cell.length_b   1.000
_cell.length_c   1.000
_cell.angle_alpha   90.00
_cell.angle_beta   90.00
_cell.angle_gamma   90.00
#
_symmetry.space_group_name_H-M   'P 1'
#
loop_
_entity.id
_entity.type
_entity.pdbx_description
1 polymer ?
#
loop_
_entity_poly.entity_id
_entity_poly.type
_entity_poly.pdbx_seq_one_letter_code
_entity_poly.pdbx_strand_id
1 'polypeptide(L)' 'MKYRCDICGFEYDEDKESVKFEDLPEDWVCPICGVGKDSFSKE' A
#
# COMPACT_ATOMS: atom_id res chain seq x y z
N MET A 1 -4.92 0.83 -10.46
CA MET A 1 -3.97 1.85 -10.00
C MET A 1 -3.06 1.24 -8.95
N LYS A 2 -1.84 1.71 -8.90
CA LYS A 2 -0.84 1.13 -8.00
C LYS A 2 -0.37 2.13 -6.97
N TYR A 3 -0.04 1.63 -5.81
CA TYR A 3 0.56 2.43 -4.75
C TYR A 3 1.93 1.85 -4.42
N ARG A 4 2.85 2.72 -4.12
CA ARG A 4 4.23 2.32 -3.86
C ARG A 4 4.67 2.79 -2.49
N CYS A 5 5.27 1.88 -1.73
CA CYS A 5 5.86 2.21 -0.44
C CYS A 5 7.13 3.03 -0.66
N ASP A 6 7.20 4.19 -0.02
CA ASP A 6 8.37 5.07 -0.17
C ASP A 6 9.58 4.58 0.64
N ILE A 7 9.38 3.61 1.50
CA ILE A 7 10.42 3.12 2.40
C ILE A 7 11.13 1.90 1.80
N CYS A 8 10.39 0.85 1.47
CA CYS A 8 10.98 -0.39 0.97
C CYS A 8 10.73 -0.63 -0.51
N GLY A 9 9.89 0.17 -1.15
CA GLY A 9 9.56 0.01 -2.56
C GLY A 9 8.52 -1.04 -2.87
N PHE A 10 7.78 -1.50 -1.87
CA PHE A 10 6.71 -2.45 -2.10
C PHE A 10 5.60 -1.83 -2.96
N GLU A 11 5.15 -2.56 -3.96
CA GLU A 11 4.07 -2.11 -4.83
C GLU A 11 2.77 -2.82 -4.46
N TYR A 12 1.74 -2.04 -4.17
CA TYR A 12 0.40 -2.55 -3.93
C TYR A 12 -0.44 -2.31 -5.17
N ASP A 13 -0.89 -3.39 -5.80
CA ASP A 13 -1.69 -3.33 -7.02
C ASP A 13 -3.15 -3.59 -6.68
N GLU A 14 -3.98 -2.56 -6.70
CA GLU A 14 -5.40 -2.66 -6.39
C GLU A 14 -6.14 -3.62 -7.31
N ASP A 15 -5.75 -3.65 -8.58
CA ASP A 15 -6.41 -4.50 -9.56
C ASP A 15 -6.11 -5.97 -9.29
N LYS A 16 -4.91 -6.26 -8.86
CA LYS A 16 -4.47 -7.62 -8.59
C LYS A 16 -5.00 -8.13 -7.26
N GLU A 17 -5.07 -7.25 -6.27
CA GLU A 17 -5.48 -7.64 -4.92
C GLU A 17 -6.99 -7.65 -4.74
N SER A 18 -7.74 -7.11 -5.68
CA SER A 18 -9.20 -7.02 -5.65
C SER A 18 -9.75 -6.15 -4.52
N VAL A 19 -8.87 -5.48 -3.79
CA VAL A 19 -9.22 -4.55 -2.72
C VAL A 19 -8.54 -3.23 -3.00
N LYS A 20 -9.31 -2.15 -2.99
CA LYS A 20 -8.74 -0.83 -3.21
C LYS A 20 -7.88 -0.42 -2.03
N PHE A 21 -6.83 0.31 -2.31
CA PHE A 21 -5.92 0.79 -1.26
C PHE A 21 -6.66 1.60 -0.21
N GLU A 22 -7.60 2.45 -0.63
CA GLU A 22 -8.39 3.28 0.27
C GLU A 22 -9.37 2.47 1.12
N ASP A 23 -9.68 1.24 0.73
CA ASP A 23 -10.55 0.35 1.49
C ASP A 23 -9.80 -0.44 2.55
N LEU A 24 -8.48 -0.33 2.58
CA LEU A 24 -7.68 -1.00 3.59
C LEU A 24 -7.93 -0.36 4.96
N PRO A 25 -7.87 -1.13 6.05
CA PRO A 25 -8.07 -0.58 7.39
C PRO A 25 -6.98 0.41 7.75
N GLU A 26 -7.27 1.30 8.70
CA GLU A 26 -6.31 2.32 9.11
C GLU A 26 -5.05 1.72 9.74
N ASP A 27 -5.18 0.56 10.34
CA ASP A 27 -4.06 -0.13 10.97
C ASP A 27 -3.30 -1.04 10.00
N TRP A 28 -3.68 -1.04 8.72
CA TRP A 28 -2.96 -1.80 7.71
C TRP A 28 -1.55 -1.21 7.54
N VAL A 29 -0.58 -2.09 7.48
CA VAL A 29 0.81 -1.68 7.31
C VAL A 29 1.44 -2.46 6.18
N CYS A 30 2.55 -1.92 5.67
CA CYS A 30 3.33 -2.58 4.62
C CYS A 30 3.79 -3.95 5.11
N PRO A 31 3.53 -5.04 4.37
CA PRO A 31 3.95 -6.38 4.79
C PRO A 31 5.46 -6.59 4.73
N ILE A 32 6.17 -5.67 4.13
CA ILE A 32 7.63 -5.77 3.97
C ILE A 32 8.36 -5.01 5.07
N CYS A 33 8.08 -3.71 5.21
CA CYS A 33 8.79 -2.87 6.18
C CYS A 33 7.92 -2.42 7.36
N GLY A 34 6.62 -2.63 7.29
CA GLY A 34 5.74 -2.35 8.41
C GLY A 34 5.33 -0.89 8.60
N VAL A 35 5.55 -0.04 7.59
CA VAL A 35 5.11 1.36 7.69
C VAL A 35 3.62 1.47 7.38
N GLY A 36 3.00 2.54 7.84
CA GLY A 36 1.58 2.77 7.61
C GLY A 36 1.27 3.19 6.18
N LYS A 37 -0.02 3.30 5.90
CA LYS A 37 -0.50 3.66 4.56
C LYS A 37 -0.01 5.03 4.10
N ASP A 38 0.19 5.93 5.02
CA ASP A 38 0.63 7.29 4.71
C ASP A 38 2.04 7.36 4.14
N SER A 39 2.78 6.28 4.23
CA SER A 39 4.11 6.19 3.61
C SER A 39 4.04 5.69 2.17
N PHE A 40 2.85 5.46 1.65
CA PHE A 40 2.66 5.03 0.27
C PHE A 40 2.32 6.20 -0.62
N SER A 41 2.81 6.16 -1.84
CA SER A 41 2.52 7.15 -2.86
C SER A 41 1.80 6.48 -4.03
N LYS A 42 0.82 7.18 -4.59
CA LYS A 42 0.08 6.68 -5.76
C LYS A 42 0.95 6.82 -7.01
N GLU A 43 1.06 5.76 -7.75
CA GLU A 43 1.76 5.79 -9.04
C GLU A 43 0.87 6.26 -10.18
#